data_eef3de67df2589349a46f805e0fafeb2
#
_entry.id   eef3de67df2589349a46f805e0fafeb2
#
_cell.length_a   1.000
_cell.length_b   1.000
_cell.length_c   1.000
_cell.angle_alpha   90.00
_cell.angle_beta   90.00
_cell.angle_gamma   90.00
#
_symmetry.space_group_name_H-M   'P 1'
#
loop_
_entity.id
_entity.type
_entity.pdbx_description
1 polymer ?
#
loop_
_entity_poly.entity_id
_entity_poly.type
_entity_poly.pdbx_seq_one_letter_code
_entity_poly.pdbx_strand_id
1 'polypeptide(L)'
;MAAFWNRLFDIQSLEHGRNYFLRGQVQNLRQEGMRFTAEVQGTATYQVELEWEPDCVGSMTCGCPYAQRGNRCKHMAAVLFAISSSHADWEEALERLPAEALRRLLHDLAARDEHLRERLVRTANGPGDTRELWKLDLQRMMNRYVPYGDWFDYHDAEQLMTDFSVYLEDNTEYLLRAGRLLDASRLTELVYGTAMEVQMDDSAGGLTMLMEDCHRIWNRLIEAADSEIQQQIFHQLWRVAEAADWELGSDDLEDYLLRAPWSEPLCRENLDRLDERIGACKLGDWELPWLLKTRAELMAALGASEGEVIAFWEEFRYLPSAREQLLSLYEYSDIPAAIALLLECRKTDDKHDLLRHTKKLIELYQKSGQQARYEQEL
;
A
#
# COMPACT_ATOMS: atom_id res chain seq x y z
N MET A 1 23.39 2.25 -23.05
CA MET A 1 24.73 1.95 -22.46
C MET A 1 24.49 1.56 -21.02
N ALA A 2 24.98 0.40 -20.58
CA ALA A 2 24.91 0.06 -19.14
C ALA A 2 25.67 1.11 -18.37
N ALA A 3 25.07 1.69 -17.34
CA ALA A 3 25.69 2.72 -16.55
C ALA A 3 27.01 2.18 -15.95
N PHE A 4 28.13 2.85 -16.18
CA PHE A 4 29.47 2.40 -15.77
C PHE A 4 29.58 2.15 -14.26
N TRP A 5 28.76 2.86 -13.47
CA TRP A 5 28.74 2.78 -12.03
C TRP A 5 28.05 1.51 -11.48
N ASN A 6 27.26 0.77 -12.27
CA ASN A 6 26.60 -0.48 -11.83
C ASN A 6 27.62 -1.49 -11.29
N ARG A 7 28.82 -1.52 -11.84
CA ARG A 7 29.91 -2.40 -11.38
C ARG A 7 30.47 -2.08 -10.00
N LEU A 8 30.06 -0.96 -9.44
CA LEU A 8 30.48 -0.53 -8.10
C LEU A 8 29.68 -1.20 -6.98
N PHE A 9 28.58 -1.87 -7.28
CA PHE A 9 27.67 -2.47 -6.33
C PHE A 9 27.53 -3.97 -6.55
N ASP A 10 27.18 -4.71 -5.51
CA ASP A 10 26.65 -6.05 -5.66
C ASP A 10 25.27 -6.03 -6.31
N ILE A 11 24.84 -7.18 -6.83
CA ILE A 11 23.59 -7.29 -7.59
C ILE A 11 22.39 -6.89 -6.71
N GLN A 12 22.35 -7.37 -5.49
CA GLN A 12 21.26 -7.11 -4.53
C GLN A 12 21.14 -5.62 -4.19
N SER A 13 22.27 -4.94 -3.91
CA SER A 13 22.28 -3.48 -3.66
C SER A 13 21.83 -2.67 -4.87
N LEU A 14 22.13 -3.14 -6.09
CA LEU A 14 21.65 -2.50 -7.33
C LEU A 14 20.13 -2.64 -7.49
N GLU A 15 19.61 -3.85 -7.36
CA GLU A 15 18.18 -4.14 -7.53
C GLU A 15 17.34 -3.40 -6.49
N HIS A 16 17.72 -3.47 -5.22
CA HIS A 16 17.06 -2.72 -4.17
C HIS A 16 17.19 -1.20 -4.40
N GLY A 17 18.33 -0.71 -4.86
CA GLY A 17 18.53 0.70 -5.19
C GLY A 17 17.62 1.17 -6.31
N ARG A 18 17.47 0.34 -7.36
CA ARG A 18 16.53 0.60 -8.46
C ARG A 18 15.09 0.70 -7.97
N ASN A 19 14.67 -0.25 -7.10
CA ASN A 19 13.33 -0.24 -6.52
C ASN A 19 13.07 1.01 -5.67
N TYR A 20 14.06 1.43 -4.86
CA TYR A 20 13.97 2.68 -4.10
C TYR A 20 13.80 3.91 -4.99
N PHE A 21 14.53 3.96 -6.11
CA PHE A 21 14.38 5.01 -7.10
C PHE A 21 12.99 4.98 -7.76
N LEU A 22 12.55 3.82 -8.26
CA LEU A 22 11.26 3.67 -8.94
C LEU A 22 10.06 3.99 -8.02
N ARG A 23 10.18 3.73 -6.73
CA ARG A 23 9.18 4.09 -5.71
C ARG A 23 9.21 5.55 -5.29
N GLY A 24 10.04 6.39 -5.91
CA GLY A 24 10.13 7.81 -5.57
C GLY A 24 10.72 8.08 -4.17
N GLN A 25 11.43 7.11 -3.60
CA GLN A 25 12.01 7.23 -2.25
C GLN A 25 13.24 8.15 -2.21
N VAL A 26 13.76 8.57 -3.37
CA VAL A 26 14.83 9.58 -3.48
C VAL A 26 14.18 10.95 -3.52
N GLN A 27 14.43 11.75 -2.49
CA GLN A 27 13.86 13.09 -2.31
C GLN A 27 14.97 14.13 -2.19
N ASN A 28 14.61 15.40 -2.41
CA ASN A 28 15.49 16.54 -2.23
C ASN A 28 16.85 16.42 -2.96
N LEU A 29 16.86 15.78 -4.15
CA LEU A 29 18.08 15.67 -4.96
C LEU A 29 18.54 17.08 -5.37
N ARG A 30 19.76 17.44 -4.99
CA ARG A 30 20.41 18.72 -5.30
C ARG A 30 21.77 18.48 -5.91
N GLN A 31 22.13 19.35 -6.84
CA GLN A 31 23.44 19.34 -7.49
C GLN A 31 24.17 20.66 -7.23
N GLU A 32 25.40 20.56 -6.76
CA GLU A 32 26.34 21.69 -6.62
C GLU A 32 27.66 21.33 -7.31
N GLY A 33 27.77 21.74 -8.56
CA GLY A 33 28.91 21.33 -9.40
C GLY A 33 28.88 19.84 -9.70
N MET A 34 29.93 19.13 -9.28
CA MET A 34 30.00 17.66 -9.40
C MET A 34 29.48 16.91 -8.16
N ARG A 35 29.07 17.62 -7.13
CA ARG A 35 28.55 17.04 -5.89
C ARG A 35 27.03 16.96 -5.93
N PHE A 36 26.52 15.79 -5.59
CA PHE A 36 25.09 15.52 -5.46
C PHE A 36 24.76 15.15 -4.01
N THR A 37 23.65 15.68 -3.50
CA THR A 37 23.10 15.36 -2.18
C THR A 37 21.64 14.98 -2.34
N ALA A 38 21.19 13.96 -1.62
CA ALA A 38 19.80 13.54 -1.63
C ALA A 38 19.40 12.92 -0.29
N GLU A 39 18.11 12.90 -0.02
CA GLU A 39 17.48 12.16 1.07
C GLU A 39 16.83 10.92 0.51
N VAL A 40 17.08 9.77 1.13
CA VAL A 40 16.46 8.50 0.72
C VAL A 40 15.62 7.97 1.87
N GLN A 41 14.31 7.80 1.61
CA GLN A 41 13.36 7.25 2.56
C GLN A 41 13.53 5.72 2.63
N GLY A 42 13.82 5.20 3.83
CA GLY A 42 13.91 3.79 4.12
C GLY A 42 13.28 3.52 5.49
N THR A 43 13.86 2.64 6.29
CA THR A 43 13.49 2.48 7.72
C THR A 43 13.69 3.77 8.53
N ALA A 44 14.52 4.69 8.01
CA ALA A 44 14.71 6.06 8.43
C ALA A 44 15.08 6.88 7.20
N THR A 45 15.03 8.21 7.29
CA THR A 45 15.56 9.09 6.24
C THR A 45 17.08 9.10 6.29
N TYR A 46 17.74 8.72 5.20
CA TYR A 46 19.18 8.66 5.09
C TYR A 46 19.70 9.74 4.16
N GLN A 47 20.68 10.53 4.62
CA GLN A 47 21.40 11.47 3.78
C GLN A 47 22.41 10.71 2.94
N VAL A 48 22.42 10.99 1.62
CA VAL A 48 23.37 10.44 0.66
C VAL A 48 24.08 11.59 -0.01
N GLU A 49 25.41 11.52 -0.05
CA GLU A 49 26.26 12.44 -0.80
C GLU A 49 27.15 11.65 -1.74
N LEU A 50 27.32 12.16 -2.95
CA LEU A 50 28.23 11.56 -3.93
C LEU A 50 28.83 12.62 -4.85
N GLU A 51 29.99 12.32 -5.40
CA GLU A 51 30.66 13.09 -6.43
C GLU A 51 30.55 12.35 -7.75
N TRP A 52 29.93 13.00 -8.74
CA TRP A 52 29.71 12.44 -10.07
C TRP A 52 30.60 13.18 -11.08
N GLU A 53 31.50 12.42 -11.69
CA GLU A 53 32.30 12.87 -12.82
C GLU A 53 31.79 12.21 -14.12
N PRO A 54 32.04 12.78 -15.31
CA PRO A 54 31.49 12.27 -16.57
C PRO A 54 31.75 10.78 -16.83
N ASP A 55 32.91 10.28 -16.41
CA ASP A 55 33.38 8.92 -16.68
C ASP A 55 33.57 8.06 -15.41
N CYS A 56 33.35 8.62 -14.23
CA CYS A 56 33.48 7.88 -12.97
C CYS A 56 32.60 8.44 -11.87
N VAL A 57 32.40 7.65 -10.83
CA VAL A 57 31.83 8.10 -9.57
C VAL A 57 32.98 8.20 -8.57
N GLY A 58 33.18 9.39 -8.03
CA GLY A 58 34.20 9.67 -7.04
C GLY A 58 33.81 9.12 -5.65
N SER A 59 33.75 10.00 -4.66
CA SER A 59 33.33 9.61 -3.30
C SER A 59 31.83 9.37 -3.21
N MET A 60 31.42 8.39 -2.39
CA MET A 60 30.02 8.13 -2.04
C MET A 60 29.89 7.91 -0.54
N THR A 61 28.96 8.60 0.11
CA THR A 61 28.65 8.41 1.53
C THR A 61 27.14 8.27 1.75
N CYS A 62 26.76 7.51 2.77
CA CYS A 62 25.38 7.38 3.21
C CYS A 62 25.32 7.17 4.73
N GLY A 63 24.35 7.79 5.38
CA GLY A 63 24.15 7.67 6.82
C GLY A 63 23.59 6.32 7.31
N CYS A 64 23.30 5.36 6.43
CA CYS A 64 22.72 4.08 6.83
C CYS A 64 23.73 3.15 7.50
N PRO A 65 23.28 2.22 8.41
CA PRO A 65 24.19 1.32 9.12
C PRO A 65 25.04 0.41 8.22
N TYR A 66 24.55 0.07 7.02
CA TYR A 66 25.28 -0.77 6.06
C TYR A 66 26.45 0.01 5.43
N ALA A 67 26.23 1.28 5.07
CA ALA A 67 27.27 2.16 4.52
C ALA A 67 28.31 2.56 5.58
N GLN A 68 27.91 2.72 6.84
CA GLN A 68 28.85 3.02 7.94
C GLN A 68 29.86 1.89 8.20
N ARG A 69 29.60 0.66 7.72
CA ARG A 69 30.52 -0.47 7.73
C ARG A 69 31.48 -0.48 6.53
N GLY A 70 31.47 0.56 5.72
CA GLY A 70 32.32 0.68 4.54
C GLY A 70 31.73 0.05 3.26
N ASN A 71 30.47 -0.38 3.28
CA ASN A 71 29.82 -1.00 2.12
C ASN A 71 29.10 0.02 1.24
N ARG A 72 28.94 -0.28 -0.03
CA ARG A 72 28.11 0.48 -0.96
C ARG A 72 26.66 -0.01 -0.88
N CYS A 73 25.76 0.84 -0.41
CA CYS A 73 24.42 0.47 -0.05
C CYS A 73 23.40 0.79 -1.16
N LYS A 74 22.22 0.18 -1.06
CA LYS A 74 21.07 0.43 -1.94
C LYS A 74 20.65 1.90 -2.03
N HIS A 75 20.82 2.70 -0.99
CA HIS A 75 20.47 4.12 -1.00
C HIS A 75 21.42 4.94 -1.90
N MET A 76 22.72 4.61 -1.92
CA MET A 76 23.67 5.20 -2.87
C MET A 76 23.30 4.80 -4.31
N ALA A 77 22.95 3.53 -4.55
CA ALA A 77 22.50 3.06 -5.85
C ALA A 77 21.23 3.78 -6.32
N ALA A 78 20.25 3.99 -5.42
CA ALA A 78 19.02 4.70 -5.73
C ALA A 78 19.28 6.15 -6.19
N VAL A 79 20.19 6.87 -5.52
CA VAL A 79 20.56 8.23 -5.92
C VAL A 79 21.28 8.24 -7.28
N LEU A 80 22.12 7.25 -7.57
CA LEU A 80 22.77 7.13 -8.88
C LEU A 80 21.76 6.84 -10.00
N PHE A 81 20.72 6.03 -9.74
CA PHE A 81 19.60 5.87 -10.68
C PHE A 81 18.88 7.19 -10.92
N ALA A 82 18.58 7.96 -9.87
CA ALA A 82 17.93 9.26 -9.99
C ALA A 82 18.75 10.27 -10.80
N ILE A 83 20.07 10.34 -10.57
CA ILE A 83 20.97 11.22 -11.33
C ILE A 83 21.03 10.78 -12.80
N SER A 84 21.17 9.48 -13.05
CA SER A 84 21.25 8.95 -14.42
C SER A 84 19.95 9.20 -15.21
N SER A 85 18.81 9.19 -14.56
CA SER A 85 17.51 9.48 -15.18
C SER A 85 17.29 10.96 -15.41
N SER A 86 17.76 11.84 -14.50
CA SER A 86 17.63 13.29 -14.64
C SER A 86 18.51 13.89 -15.75
N HIS A 87 19.55 13.19 -16.16
CA HIS A 87 20.46 13.62 -17.25
C HIS A 87 20.05 13.11 -18.63
N ALA A 88 19.02 12.30 -18.76
CA ALA A 88 18.55 11.80 -20.03
C ALA A 88 17.22 12.47 -20.41
N ASP A 89 17.28 13.48 -21.28
CA ASP A 89 16.13 13.94 -22.10
C ASP A 89 15.75 12.83 -23.10
N TRP A 90 15.59 11.59 -22.57
CA TRP A 90 15.34 10.44 -23.41
C TRP A 90 13.95 10.50 -24.06
N GLU A 91 12.96 11.08 -23.35
CA GLU A 91 11.60 11.26 -23.86
C GLU A 91 11.60 12.25 -25.05
N GLU A 92 12.26 13.40 -24.88
CA GLU A 92 12.42 14.38 -25.94
C GLU A 92 13.28 13.85 -27.10
N ALA A 93 14.31 13.05 -26.79
CA ALA A 93 15.11 12.37 -27.80
C ALA A 93 14.28 11.33 -28.57
N LEU A 94 13.40 10.60 -27.87
CA LEU A 94 12.49 9.62 -28.48
C LEU A 94 11.49 10.28 -29.44
N GLU A 95 10.91 11.42 -29.05
CA GLU A 95 9.99 12.18 -29.88
C GLU A 95 10.66 12.74 -31.16
N ARG A 96 11.94 13.04 -31.09
CA ARG A 96 12.72 13.55 -32.24
C ARG A 96 13.21 12.43 -33.20
N LEU A 97 13.15 11.16 -32.75
CA LEU A 97 13.62 10.06 -33.59
C LEU A 97 12.67 9.81 -34.77
N PRO A 98 13.20 9.71 -36.00
CA PRO A 98 12.40 9.26 -37.14
C PRO A 98 11.85 7.86 -36.86
N ALA A 99 10.63 7.58 -37.30
CA ALA A 99 9.96 6.29 -37.08
C ALA A 99 10.83 5.09 -37.52
N GLU A 100 11.62 5.25 -38.58
CA GLU A 100 12.53 4.23 -39.09
C GLU A 100 13.71 3.97 -38.12
N ALA A 101 14.25 5.01 -37.50
CA ALA A 101 15.29 4.87 -36.49
C ALA A 101 14.75 4.19 -35.22
N LEU A 102 13.52 4.56 -34.80
CA LEU A 102 12.82 3.94 -33.69
C LEU A 102 12.57 2.45 -33.95
N ARG A 103 12.11 2.07 -35.15
CA ARG A 103 11.91 0.67 -35.52
C ARG A 103 13.19 -0.14 -35.48
N ARG A 104 14.33 0.41 -35.97
CA ARG A 104 15.62 -0.25 -35.87
C ARG A 104 16.06 -0.46 -34.44
N LEU A 105 15.93 0.57 -33.61
CA LEU A 105 16.26 0.49 -32.19
C LEU A 105 15.44 -0.59 -31.48
N LEU A 106 14.12 -0.59 -31.71
CA LEU A 106 13.22 -1.61 -31.16
C LEU A 106 13.55 -3.01 -31.65
N HIS A 107 13.91 -3.16 -32.94
CA HIS A 107 14.35 -4.44 -33.51
C HIS A 107 15.63 -4.95 -32.85
N ASP A 108 16.63 -4.07 -32.65
CA ASP A 108 17.90 -4.43 -32.03
C ASP A 108 17.75 -4.78 -30.55
N LEU A 109 16.86 -4.09 -29.83
CA LEU A 109 16.50 -4.39 -28.45
C LEU A 109 15.75 -5.73 -28.37
N ALA A 110 14.72 -5.93 -29.18
CA ALA A 110 13.93 -7.15 -29.22
C ALA A 110 14.72 -8.39 -29.67
N ALA A 111 15.79 -8.19 -30.46
CA ALA A 111 16.67 -9.31 -30.84
C ALA A 111 17.42 -9.92 -29.65
N ARG A 112 17.58 -9.15 -28.57
CA ARG A 112 18.32 -9.52 -27.34
C ARG A 112 17.41 -9.76 -26.13
N ASP A 113 16.16 -9.35 -26.25
CA ASP A 113 15.15 -9.43 -25.18
C ASP A 113 13.88 -10.09 -25.73
N GLU A 114 13.66 -11.35 -25.32
CA GLU A 114 12.52 -12.15 -25.75
C GLU A 114 11.19 -11.55 -25.23
N HIS A 115 11.20 -11.01 -24.03
CA HIS A 115 10.03 -10.38 -23.42
C HIS A 115 9.62 -9.11 -24.19
N LEU A 116 10.57 -8.26 -24.56
CA LEU A 116 10.31 -7.10 -25.40
C LEU A 116 9.77 -7.51 -26.78
N ARG A 117 10.30 -8.61 -27.37
CA ARG A 117 9.82 -9.17 -28.65
C ARG A 117 8.36 -9.55 -28.57
N GLU A 118 7.97 -10.27 -27.53
CA GLU A 118 6.59 -10.67 -27.28
C GLU A 118 5.68 -9.47 -27.07
N ARG A 119 6.12 -8.48 -26.29
CA ARG A 119 5.36 -7.21 -26.09
C ARG A 119 5.13 -6.49 -27.42
N LEU A 120 6.13 -6.40 -28.31
CA LEU A 120 5.99 -5.77 -29.62
C LEU A 120 4.98 -6.51 -30.50
N VAL A 121 5.02 -7.85 -30.53
CA VAL A 121 4.06 -8.67 -31.28
C VAL A 121 2.65 -8.47 -30.74
N ARG A 122 2.47 -8.42 -29.43
CA ARG A 122 1.17 -8.16 -28.78
C ARG A 122 0.61 -6.79 -29.13
N THR A 123 1.46 -5.76 -29.02
CA THR A 123 1.07 -4.38 -29.34
C THR A 123 0.65 -4.25 -30.82
N ALA A 124 1.34 -4.95 -31.74
CA ALA A 124 1.05 -4.91 -33.17
C ALA A 124 -0.25 -5.67 -33.53
N ASN A 125 -0.59 -6.72 -32.81
CA ASN A 125 -1.76 -7.57 -33.11
C ASN A 125 -3.07 -7.00 -32.51
N GLY A 126 -3.01 -5.92 -31.76
CA GLY A 126 -4.17 -5.33 -31.06
C GLY A 126 -4.57 -6.12 -29.81
N PRO A 127 -5.64 -5.72 -29.11
CA PRO A 127 -6.07 -6.37 -27.88
C PRO A 127 -6.72 -7.73 -28.20
N GLY A 128 -5.89 -8.77 -28.27
CA GLY A 128 -6.32 -10.12 -27.94
C GLY A 128 -6.76 -10.16 -26.46
N ASP A 129 -7.17 -11.33 -25.95
CA ASP A 129 -7.52 -11.45 -24.55
C ASP A 129 -6.34 -11.08 -23.66
N THR A 130 -6.29 -9.80 -23.31
CA THR A 130 -5.17 -9.17 -22.60
C THR A 130 -4.98 -9.83 -21.23
N ARG A 131 -6.05 -10.34 -20.63
CA ARG A 131 -6.02 -11.04 -19.32
C ARG A 131 -5.26 -12.36 -19.40
N GLU A 132 -5.46 -13.14 -20.45
CA GLU A 132 -4.75 -14.41 -20.65
C GLU A 132 -3.25 -14.17 -20.89
N LEU A 133 -2.89 -13.09 -21.55
CA LEU A 133 -1.50 -12.72 -21.74
C LEU A 133 -0.82 -12.33 -20.41
N TRP A 134 -1.50 -11.56 -19.57
CA TRP A 134 -0.98 -11.22 -18.24
C TRP A 134 -0.81 -12.45 -17.35
N LYS A 135 -1.76 -13.40 -17.38
CA LYS A 135 -1.63 -14.68 -16.67
C LYS A 135 -0.40 -15.45 -17.10
N LEU A 136 -0.14 -15.53 -18.40
CA LEU A 136 1.05 -16.19 -18.94
C LEU A 136 2.34 -15.51 -18.48
N ASP A 137 2.36 -14.17 -18.39
CA ASP A 137 3.52 -13.44 -17.91
C ASP A 137 3.78 -13.72 -16.42
N LEU A 138 2.74 -13.69 -15.58
CA LEU A 138 2.85 -14.03 -14.16
C LEU A 138 3.31 -15.47 -13.96
N GLN A 139 2.73 -16.42 -14.71
CA GLN A 139 3.13 -17.83 -14.67
C GLN A 139 4.61 -18.03 -15.08
N ARG A 140 5.10 -17.30 -16.07
CA ARG A 140 6.51 -17.34 -16.47
C ARG A 140 7.43 -16.78 -15.41
N MET A 141 7.01 -15.70 -14.71
CA MET A 141 7.77 -15.16 -13.59
C MET A 141 7.87 -16.18 -12.44
N MET A 142 6.77 -16.83 -12.07
CA MET A 142 6.78 -17.89 -11.07
C MET A 142 7.68 -19.06 -11.47
N ASN A 143 7.57 -19.55 -12.71
CA ASN A 143 8.36 -20.67 -13.22
C ASN A 143 9.88 -20.38 -13.29
N ARG A 144 10.29 -19.12 -13.22
CA ARG A 144 11.70 -18.74 -13.17
C ARG A 144 12.36 -19.15 -11.86
N TYR A 145 11.60 -19.09 -10.77
CA TYR A 145 12.09 -19.39 -9.41
C TYR A 145 11.82 -20.85 -9.03
N VAL A 146 10.61 -21.34 -9.27
CA VAL A 146 10.19 -22.69 -8.90
C VAL A 146 9.60 -23.42 -10.13
N PRO A 147 10.45 -23.97 -11.03
CA PRO A 147 9.97 -24.56 -12.27
C PRO A 147 9.20 -25.88 -12.10
N TYR A 148 9.33 -26.56 -10.96
CA TYR A 148 8.73 -27.89 -10.71
C TYR A 148 8.16 -28.05 -9.29
N GLY A 149 7.79 -26.97 -8.61
CA GLY A 149 7.29 -27.01 -7.24
C GLY A 149 6.15 -26.02 -7.01
N ASP A 150 5.55 -26.16 -5.84
CA ASP A 150 4.42 -25.32 -5.42
C ASP A 150 4.80 -24.38 -4.24
N TRP A 151 6.05 -24.50 -3.72
CA TRP A 151 6.51 -23.75 -2.56
C TRP A 151 7.72 -22.87 -2.90
N PHE A 152 7.63 -21.59 -2.55
CA PHE A 152 8.69 -20.61 -2.70
C PHE A 152 9.38 -20.40 -1.34
N ASP A 153 10.69 -20.61 -1.30
CA ASP A 153 11.46 -20.28 -0.09
C ASP A 153 11.56 -18.77 0.11
N TYR A 154 12.08 -18.34 1.26
CA TYR A 154 12.23 -16.95 1.65
C TYR A 154 12.86 -16.06 0.55
N HIS A 155 13.91 -16.55 -0.11
CA HIS A 155 14.64 -15.76 -1.11
C HIS A 155 13.87 -15.67 -2.42
N ASP A 156 13.34 -16.78 -2.89
CA ASP A 156 12.55 -16.86 -4.12
C ASP A 156 11.24 -16.07 -3.98
N ALA A 157 10.61 -16.13 -2.80
CA ALA A 157 9.40 -15.35 -2.49
C ALA A 157 9.66 -13.83 -2.52
N GLU A 158 10.74 -13.35 -1.87
CA GLU A 158 11.13 -11.93 -1.88
C GLU A 158 11.36 -11.44 -3.32
N GLN A 159 12.07 -12.23 -4.15
CA GLN A 159 12.35 -11.88 -5.53
C GLN A 159 11.09 -11.89 -6.40
N LEU A 160 10.22 -12.90 -6.25
CA LEU A 160 8.97 -13.00 -6.99
C LEU A 160 8.04 -11.83 -6.69
N MET A 161 7.85 -11.46 -5.41
CA MET A 161 7.01 -10.33 -5.03
C MET A 161 7.58 -9.01 -5.57
N THR A 162 8.90 -8.87 -5.59
CA THR A 162 9.58 -7.72 -6.22
C THR A 162 9.34 -7.68 -7.73
N ASP A 163 9.47 -8.82 -8.43
CA ASP A 163 9.19 -8.91 -9.87
C ASP A 163 7.74 -8.59 -10.18
N PHE A 164 6.79 -9.04 -9.34
CA PHE A 164 5.37 -8.72 -9.48
C PHE A 164 5.11 -7.21 -9.28
N SER A 165 5.72 -6.57 -8.28
CA SER A 165 5.61 -5.12 -8.07
C SER A 165 6.13 -4.32 -9.27
N VAL A 166 7.29 -4.69 -9.82
CA VAL A 166 7.86 -4.02 -11.01
C VAL A 166 6.98 -4.21 -12.23
N TYR A 167 6.53 -5.45 -12.47
CA TYR A 167 5.64 -5.77 -13.58
C TYR A 167 4.32 -4.99 -13.50
N LEU A 168 3.74 -4.93 -12.31
CA LEU A 168 2.51 -4.21 -12.04
C LEU A 168 2.67 -2.71 -12.30
N GLU A 169 3.69 -2.07 -11.76
CA GLU A 169 3.95 -0.63 -11.93
C GLU A 169 4.16 -0.27 -13.40
N ASP A 170 5.03 -1.00 -14.11
CA ASP A 170 5.35 -0.73 -15.52
C ASP A 170 4.12 -0.84 -16.43
N ASN A 171 3.28 -1.86 -16.22
CA ASN A 171 2.13 -2.08 -17.07
C ASN A 171 0.94 -1.19 -16.70
N THR A 172 0.71 -0.92 -15.42
CA THR A 172 -0.37 0.00 -14.99
C THR A 172 -0.08 1.43 -15.38
N GLU A 173 1.18 1.89 -15.31
CA GLU A 173 1.57 3.22 -15.77
C GLU A 173 1.28 3.40 -17.27
N TYR A 174 1.61 2.39 -18.09
CA TYR A 174 1.26 2.40 -19.50
C TYR A 174 -0.25 2.48 -19.74
N LEU A 175 -1.04 1.68 -19.01
CA LEU A 175 -2.50 1.64 -19.14
C LEU A 175 -3.14 2.95 -18.68
N LEU A 176 -2.64 3.56 -17.61
CA LEU A 176 -3.05 4.88 -17.12
C LEU A 176 -2.83 5.97 -18.16
N ARG A 177 -1.64 6.04 -18.73
CA ARG A 177 -1.31 7.00 -19.82
C ARG A 177 -2.19 6.81 -21.06
N ALA A 178 -2.60 5.58 -21.33
CA ALA A 178 -3.50 5.24 -22.43
C ALA A 178 -4.99 5.48 -22.10
N GLY A 179 -5.35 5.94 -20.89
CA GLY A 179 -6.72 6.12 -20.42
C GLY A 179 -7.49 4.81 -20.19
N ARG A 180 -6.79 3.67 -20.06
CA ARG A 180 -7.37 2.32 -19.94
C ARG A 180 -7.51 1.92 -18.47
N LEU A 181 -8.28 2.71 -17.70
CA LEU A 181 -8.37 2.57 -16.25
C LEU A 181 -8.92 1.20 -15.80
N LEU A 182 -9.95 0.68 -16.49
CA LEU A 182 -10.54 -0.63 -16.17
C LEU A 182 -9.56 -1.79 -16.42
N ASP A 183 -8.73 -1.67 -17.45
CA ASP A 183 -7.74 -2.70 -17.74
C ASP A 183 -6.58 -2.64 -16.72
N ALA A 184 -6.22 -1.44 -16.27
CA ALA A 184 -5.25 -1.28 -15.18
C ALA A 184 -5.79 -1.91 -13.88
N SER A 185 -7.07 -1.68 -13.54
CA SER A 185 -7.72 -2.33 -12.39
C SER A 185 -7.74 -3.86 -12.51
N ARG A 186 -8.05 -4.38 -13.68
CA ARG A 186 -8.07 -5.84 -13.95
C ARG A 186 -6.69 -6.48 -13.85
N LEU A 187 -5.65 -5.77 -14.30
CA LEU A 187 -4.28 -6.23 -14.14
C LEU A 187 -3.88 -6.26 -12.67
N THR A 188 -4.20 -5.18 -11.91
CA THR A 188 -3.91 -5.11 -10.48
C THR A 188 -4.62 -6.23 -9.72
N GLU A 189 -5.91 -6.47 -10.01
CA GLU A 189 -6.70 -7.61 -9.48
C GLU A 189 -6.03 -8.95 -9.76
N LEU A 190 -5.57 -9.14 -11.00
CA LEU A 190 -4.94 -10.39 -11.39
C LEU A 190 -3.61 -10.63 -10.67
N VAL A 191 -2.78 -9.59 -10.53
CA VAL A 191 -1.50 -9.69 -9.80
C VAL A 191 -1.76 -9.94 -8.32
N TYR A 192 -2.70 -9.21 -7.71
CA TYR A 192 -3.11 -9.39 -6.33
C TYR A 192 -3.58 -10.84 -6.08
N GLY A 193 -4.56 -11.33 -6.86
CA GLY A 193 -5.11 -12.68 -6.72
C GLY A 193 -4.06 -13.77 -6.95
N THR A 194 -3.18 -13.59 -7.96
CA THR A 194 -2.10 -14.55 -8.22
C THR A 194 -1.14 -14.62 -7.02
N ALA A 195 -0.80 -13.49 -6.42
CA ALA A 195 0.11 -13.46 -5.27
C ALA A 195 -0.51 -14.13 -4.03
N MET A 196 -1.83 -13.98 -3.82
CA MET A 196 -2.55 -14.64 -2.73
C MET A 196 -2.60 -16.17 -2.85
N GLU A 197 -2.52 -16.69 -4.07
CA GLU A 197 -2.52 -18.14 -4.35
C GLU A 197 -1.12 -18.76 -4.22
N VAL A 198 -0.05 -17.96 -4.14
CA VAL A 198 1.33 -18.47 -4.04
C VAL A 198 1.60 -18.99 -2.63
N GLN A 199 2.01 -20.26 -2.55
CA GLN A 199 2.49 -20.85 -1.29
C GLN A 199 3.96 -20.52 -1.07
N MET A 200 4.28 -19.70 -0.06
CA MET A 200 5.62 -19.15 0.14
C MET A 200 5.98 -18.89 1.61
N ASP A 201 7.27 -18.76 1.87
CA ASP A 201 7.79 -18.18 3.10
C ASP A 201 7.88 -16.65 2.95
N ASP A 202 6.85 -15.93 3.41
CA ASP A 202 6.80 -14.46 3.37
C ASP A 202 7.40 -13.79 4.62
N SER A 203 8.34 -14.42 5.30
CA SER A 203 9.00 -13.81 6.47
C SER A 203 9.70 -12.48 6.17
N ALA A 204 9.92 -12.15 4.90
CA ALA A 204 10.41 -10.86 4.43
C ALA A 204 9.32 -9.78 4.34
N GLY A 205 8.03 -10.15 4.35
CA GLY A 205 6.90 -9.24 4.17
C GLY A 205 6.73 -8.74 2.74
N GLY A 206 7.22 -9.48 1.75
CA GLY A 206 7.14 -9.11 0.33
C GLY A 206 5.70 -9.07 -0.17
N LEU A 207 4.86 -9.99 0.29
CA LEU A 207 3.44 -10.01 0.00
C LEU A 207 2.73 -8.76 0.50
N THR A 208 2.94 -8.38 1.76
CA THR A 208 2.35 -7.15 2.33
C THR A 208 2.76 -5.92 1.51
N MET A 209 4.01 -5.83 1.09
CA MET A 209 4.48 -4.71 0.24
C MET A 209 3.80 -4.69 -1.12
N LEU A 210 3.59 -5.85 -1.75
CA LEU A 210 2.86 -5.95 -3.02
C LEU A 210 1.39 -5.57 -2.86
N MET A 211 0.73 -5.97 -1.76
CA MET A 211 -0.64 -5.56 -1.44
C MET A 211 -0.74 -4.03 -1.32
N GLU A 212 0.18 -3.40 -0.60
CA GLU A 212 0.25 -1.93 -0.50
C GLU A 212 0.46 -1.26 -1.87
N ASP A 213 1.28 -1.85 -2.75
CA ASP A 213 1.45 -1.38 -4.13
C ASP A 213 0.14 -1.47 -4.93
N CYS A 214 -0.61 -2.57 -4.79
CA CYS A 214 -1.93 -2.75 -5.42
C CYS A 214 -2.93 -1.70 -4.92
N HIS A 215 -3.01 -1.48 -3.60
CA HIS A 215 -3.90 -0.47 -3.01
C HIS A 215 -3.55 0.94 -3.50
N ARG A 216 -2.27 1.27 -3.58
CA ARG A 216 -1.79 2.55 -4.11
C ARG A 216 -2.20 2.77 -5.57
N ILE A 217 -2.12 1.71 -6.39
CA ILE A 217 -2.56 1.79 -7.79
C ILE A 217 -4.07 1.96 -7.87
N TRP A 218 -4.86 1.19 -7.14
CA TRP A 218 -6.32 1.36 -7.13
C TRP A 218 -6.73 2.76 -6.66
N ASN A 219 -6.09 3.33 -5.64
CA ASN A 219 -6.34 4.73 -5.24
C ASN A 219 -6.10 5.71 -6.38
N ARG A 220 -4.99 5.58 -7.13
CA ARG A 220 -4.71 6.41 -8.31
C ARG A 220 -5.77 6.23 -9.41
N LEU A 221 -6.26 5.01 -9.59
CA LEU A 221 -7.33 4.71 -10.55
C LEU A 221 -8.66 5.34 -10.13
N ILE A 222 -9.03 5.24 -8.86
CA ILE A 222 -10.24 5.83 -8.29
C ILE A 222 -10.22 7.37 -8.45
N GLU A 223 -9.08 7.99 -8.14
CA GLU A 223 -8.90 9.44 -8.29
C GLU A 223 -8.99 9.93 -9.75
N ALA A 224 -8.51 9.11 -10.70
CA ALA A 224 -8.51 9.44 -12.13
C ALA A 224 -9.82 9.09 -12.83
N ALA A 225 -10.67 8.26 -12.22
CA ALA A 225 -11.88 7.69 -12.83
C ALA A 225 -13.09 8.62 -12.67
N ASP A 226 -13.95 8.66 -13.68
CA ASP A 226 -15.29 9.19 -13.55
C ASP A 226 -16.20 8.25 -12.73
N SER A 227 -17.39 8.68 -12.40
CA SER A 227 -18.32 7.93 -11.54
C SER A 227 -18.71 6.57 -12.12
N GLU A 228 -18.80 6.43 -13.44
CA GLU A 228 -19.16 5.16 -14.10
C GLU A 228 -18.02 4.15 -14.00
N ILE A 229 -16.79 4.59 -14.25
CA ILE A 229 -15.59 3.76 -14.15
C ILE A 229 -15.34 3.39 -12.68
N GLN A 230 -15.49 4.33 -11.73
CA GLN A 230 -15.39 4.04 -10.30
C GLN A 230 -16.36 2.92 -9.87
N GLN A 231 -17.62 3.02 -10.32
CA GLN A 231 -18.64 2.02 -10.04
C GLN A 231 -18.27 0.64 -10.60
N GLN A 232 -17.71 0.59 -11.81
CA GLN A 232 -17.29 -0.67 -12.42
C GLN A 232 -16.11 -1.30 -11.65
N ILE A 233 -15.10 -0.49 -11.26
CA ILE A 233 -13.97 -0.96 -10.44
C ILE A 233 -14.47 -1.46 -9.08
N PHE A 234 -15.31 -0.68 -8.41
CA PHE A 234 -15.89 -1.03 -7.11
C PHE A 234 -16.60 -2.40 -7.14
N HIS A 235 -17.54 -2.58 -8.05
CA HIS A 235 -18.28 -3.84 -8.14
C HIS A 235 -17.42 -5.01 -8.64
N GLN A 236 -16.37 -4.74 -9.44
CA GLN A 236 -15.43 -5.78 -9.83
C GLN A 236 -14.63 -6.29 -8.63
N LEU A 237 -14.08 -5.38 -7.83
CA LEU A 237 -13.26 -5.74 -6.67
C LEU A 237 -14.09 -6.39 -5.56
N TRP A 238 -15.32 -5.92 -5.31
CA TRP A 238 -16.23 -6.57 -4.37
C TRP A 238 -16.56 -8.01 -4.77
N ARG A 239 -16.82 -8.25 -6.06
CA ARG A 239 -17.03 -9.63 -6.54
C ARG A 239 -15.81 -10.53 -6.31
N VAL A 240 -14.61 -9.99 -6.40
CA VAL A 240 -13.38 -10.73 -6.10
C VAL A 240 -13.28 -11.01 -4.61
N ALA A 241 -13.47 -10.03 -3.75
CA ALA A 241 -13.44 -10.19 -2.30
C ALA A 241 -14.48 -11.23 -1.81
N GLU A 242 -15.70 -11.19 -2.35
CA GLU A 242 -16.79 -12.13 -2.00
C GLU A 242 -16.57 -13.55 -2.53
N ALA A 243 -15.88 -13.71 -3.65
CA ALA A 243 -15.64 -15.01 -4.29
C ALA A 243 -14.32 -15.67 -3.87
N ALA A 244 -13.42 -14.92 -3.26
CA ALA A 244 -12.10 -15.39 -2.89
C ALA A 244 -12.17 -16.34 -1.68
N ASP A 245 -11.56 -17.50 -1.83
CA ASP A 245 -11.32 -18.48 -0.75
C ASP A 245 -9.81 -18.48 -0.43
N TRP A 246 -9.27 -17.27 -0.15
CA TRP A 246 -7.88 -17.12 0.21
C TRP A 246 -7.71 -17.31 1.71
N GLU A 247 -6.74 -18.12 2.12
CA GLU A 247 -6.39 -18.26 3.54
C GLU A 247 -5.86 -16.95 4.14
N LEU A 248 -5.24 -16.11 3.30
CA LEU A 248 -4.72 -14.79 3.62
C LEU A 248 -5.25 -13.79 2.58
N GLY A 249 -5.53 -12.55 2.98
CA GLY A 249 -5.75 -11.43 2.05
C GLY A 249 -7.20 -11.16 1.63
N SER A 250 -8.17 -12.04 1.88
CA SER A 250 -9.59 -11.69 1.67
C SER A 250 -10.02 -10.55 2.59
N ASP A 251 -9.64 -10.64 3.87
CA ASP A 251 -9.91 -9.60 4.87
C ASP A 251 -9.20 -8.28 4.55
N ASP A 252 -7.98 -8.35 3.96
CA ASP A 252 -7.23 -7.16 3.55
C ASP A 252 -7.89 -6.43 2.39
N LEU A 253 -8.32 -7.16 1.34
CA LEU A 253 -9.01 -6.56 0.21
C LEU A 253 -10.35 -5.94 0.63
N GLU A 254 -11.08 -6.60 1.52
CA GLU A 254 -12.32 -6.08 2.06
C GLU A 254 -12.08 -4.81 2.90
N ASP A 255 -11.11 -4.83 3.81
CA ASP A 255 -10.74 -3.64 4.62
C ASP A 255 -10.32 -2.47 3.71
N TYR A 256 -9.56 -2.75 2.65
CA TYR A 256 -9.23 -1.75 1.63
C TYR A 256 -10.49 -1.19 0.97
N LEU A 257 -11.41 -2.05 0.50
CA LEU A 257 -12.62 -1.63 -0.20
C LEU A 257 -13.53 -0.74 0.65
N LEU A 258 -13.61 -1.03 1.93
CA LEU A 258 -14.41 -0.23 2.88
C LEU A 258 -13.80 1.15 3.17
N ARG A 259 -12.47 1.32 3.00
CA ARG A 259 -11.73 2.54 3.36
C ARG A 259 -11.20 3.32 2.16
N ALA A 260 -11.22 2.75 0.96
CA ALA A 260 -10.72 3.41 -0.24
C ALA A 260 -11.50 4.71 -0.54
N PRO A 261 -10.89 5.67 -1.25
CA PRO A 261 -11.44 7.00 -1.46
C PRO A 261 -12.54 7.02 -2.54
N TRP A 262 -13.58 6.20 -2.35
CA TRP A 262 -14.72 6.11 -3.24
C TRP A 262 -15.57 7.40 -3.24
N SER A 263 -16.32 7.60 -4.31
CA SER A 263 -17.37 8.62 -4.36
C SER A 263 -18.46 8.34 -3.32
N GLU A 264 -19.15 9.40 -2.87
CA GLU A 264 -20.16 9.31 -1.81
C GLU A 264 -21.23 8.22 -2.05
N PRO A 265 -21.77 8.00 -3.27
CA PRO A 265 -22.73 6.91 -3.51
C PRO A 265 -22.16 5.51 -3.20
N LEU A 266 -20.90 5.27 -3.55
CA LEU A 266 -20.24 3.97 -3.30
C LEU A 266 -19.87 3.79 -1.82
N CYS A 267 -19.50 4.88 -1.12
CA CYS A 267 -19.35 4.86 0.33
C CYS A 267 -20.68 4.52 1.03
N ARG A 268 -21.82 4.99 0.52
CA ARG A 268 -23.15 4.63 1.04
C ARG A 268 -23.48 3.15 0.78
N GLU A 269 -23.12 2.62 -0.38
CA GLU A 269 -23.24 1.19 -0.66
C GLU A 269 -22.39 0.35 0.31
N ASN A 270 -21.19 0.80 0.66
CA ASN A 270 -20.38 0.16 1.70
C ASN A 270 -21.07 0.19 3.08
N LEU A 271 -21.77 1.30 3.44
CA LEU A 271 -22.56 1.33 4.68
C LEU A 271 -23.68 0.28 4.65
N ASP A 272 -24.41 0.16 3.53
CA ASP A 272 -25.48 -0.82 3.41
C ASP A 272 -24.95 -2.27 3.56
N ARG A 273 -23.79 -2.58 2.97
CA ARG A 273 -23.10 -3.88 3.13
C ARG A 273 -22.69 -4.14 4.59
N LEU A 274 -22.15 -3.13 5.25
CA LEU A 274 -21.80 -3.24 6.68
C LEU A 274 -23.05 -3.45 7.55
N ASP A 275 -24.16 -2.78 7.24
CA ASP A 275 -25.43 -2.94 7.98
C ASP A 275 -26.00 -4.34 7.80
N GLU A 276 -25.96 -4.92 6.60
CA GLU A 276 -26.36 -6.31 6.34
C GLU A 276 -25.50 -7.30 7.14
N ARG A 277 -24.18 -7.12 7.15
CA ARG A 277 -23.27 -8.00 7.91
C ARG A 277 -23.44 -7.87 9.41
N ILE A 278 -23.51 -6.65 9.92
CA ILE A 278 -23.80 -6.39 11.34
C ILE A 278 -25.12 -7.05 11.74
N GLY A 279 -26.17 -6.94 10.91
CA GLY A 279 -27.46 -7.57 11.13
C GLY A 279 -27.43 -9.10 11.11
N ALA A 280 -26.49 -9.71 10.42
CA ALA A 280 -26.30 -11.15 10.38
C ALA A 280 -25.46 -11.70 11.56
N CYS A 281 -24.64 -10.84 12.21
CA CYS A 281 -23.80 -11.24 13.34
C CYS A 281 -24.63 -11.62 14.56
N LYS A 282 -24.12 -12.60 15.30
CA LYS A 282 -24.63 -12.96 16.63
C LYS A 282 -23.80 -12.30 17.72
N LEU A 283 -24.38 -12.19 18.89
CA LEU A 283 -23.66 -11.72 20.06
C LEU A 283 -22.49 -12.67 20.36
N GLY A 284 -21.28 -12.13 20.35
CA GLY A 284 -20.05 -12.89 20.59
C GLY A 284 -19.24 -13.24 19.31
N ASP A 285 -19.77 -12.92 18.14
CA ASP A 285 -19.00 -13.05 16.89
C ASP A 285 -17.77 -12.12 16.95
N TRP A 286 -16.63 -12.66 16.63
CA TRP A 286 -15.33 -11.97 16.76
C TRP A 286 -15.18 -10.77 15.82
N GLU A 287 -15.85 -10.79 14.67
CA GLU A 287 -15.80 -9.72 13.68
C GLU A 287 -16.71 -8.53 14.00
N LEU A 288 -17.74 -8.71 14.84
CA LEU A 288 -18.71 -7.64 15.15
C LEU A 288 -18.06 -6.34 15.62
N PRO A 289 -17.10 -6.33 16.55
CA PRO A 289 -16.44 -5.10 16.98
C PRO A 289 -15.73 -4.36 15.84
N TRP A 290 -15.12 -5.11 14.90
CA TRP A 290 -14.45 -4.54 13.75
C TRP A 290 -15.46 -3.94 12.76
N LEU A 291 -16.54 -4.64 12.44
CA LEU A 291 -17.61 -4.15 11.57
C LEU A 291 -18.21 -2.84 12.11
N LEU A 292 -18.53 -2.80 13.40
CA LEU A 292 -19.07 -1.59 14.04
C LEU A 292 -18.09 -0.41 13.97
N LYS A 293 -16.81 -0.66 14.22
CA LYS A 293 -15.78 0.37 14.14
C LYS A 293 -15.66 0.91 12.71
N THR A 294 -15.55 0.04 11.73
CA THR A 294 -15.43 0.41 10.31
C THR A 294 -16.66 1.21 9.85
N ARG A 295 -17.86 0.80 10.28
CA ARG A 295 -19.09 1.54 10.00
C ARG A 295 -19.07 2.95 10.59
N ALA A 296 -18.67 3.10 11.83
CA ALA A 296 -18.59 4.41 12.50
C ALA A 296 -17.55 5.34 11.80
N GLU A 297 -16.40 4.78 11.40
CA GLU A 297 -15.37 5.49 10.64
C GLU A 297 -15.92 5.98 9.29
N LEU A 298 -16.65 5.13 8.57
CA LEU A 298 -17.27 5.48 7.30
C LEU A 298 -18.39 6.51 7.44
N MET A 299 -19.23 6.43 8.50
CA MET A 299 -20.22 7.46 8.81
C MET A 299 -19.55 8.82 9.04
N ALA A 300 -18.46 8.86 9.81
CA ALA A 300 -17.71 10.09 10.05
C ALA A 300 -17.09 10.65 8.77
N ALA A 301 -16.52 9.78 7.90
CA ALA A 301 -15.98 10.15 6.60
C ALA A 301 -17.05 10.75 5.65
N LEU A 302 -18.29 10.30 5.76
CA LEU A 302 -19.44 10.81 5.02
C LEU A 302 -20.05 12.09 5.67
N GLY A 303 -19.43 12.61 6.72
CA GLY A 303 -19.84 13.86 7.36
C GLY A 303 -20.91 13.72 8.43
N ALA A 304 -21.13 12.53 8.97
CA ALA A 304 -21.99 12.34 10.13
C ALA A 304 -21.46 13.19 11.31
N SER A 305 -22.38 13.83 12.02
CA SER A 305 -22.06 14.59 13.22
C SER A 305 -21.59 13.68 14.34
N GLU A 306 -20.82 14.23 15.28
CA GLU A 306 -20.39 13.50 16.48
C GLU A 306 -21.59 12.92 17.25
N GLY A 307 -22.72 13.66 17.30
CA GLY A 307 -23.96 13.18 17.94
C GLY A 307 -24.55 11.96 17.25
N GLU A 308 -24.48 11.86 15.91
CA GLU A 308 -24.95 10.69 15.15
C GLU A 308 -24.04 9.48 15.39
N VAL A 309 -22.72 9.69 15.45
CA VAL A 309 -21.75 8.63 15.78
C VAL A 309 -21.93 8.14 17.22
N ILE A 310 -22.17 9.02 18.16
CA ILE A 310 -22.49 8.67 19.55
C ILE A 310 -23.79 7.86 19.60
N ALA A 311 -24.86 8.32 18.93
CA ALA A 311 -26.13 7.62 18.89
C ALA A 311 -25.99 6.19 18.34
N PHE A 312 -25.20 6.02 17.29
CA PHE A 312 -24.87 4.71 16.75
C PHE A 312 -24.17 3.81 17.80
N TRP A 313 -23.14 4.31 18.48
CA TRP A 313 -22.44 3.52 19.49
C TRP A 313 -23.31 3.21 20.73
N GLU A 314 -24.27 4.08 21.08
CA GLU A 314 -25.22 3.83 22.17
C GLU A 314 -26.14 2.63 21.89
N GLU A 315 -26.47 2.33 20.63
CA GLU A 315 -27.24 1.13 20.27
C GLU A 315 -26.50 -0.17 20.66
N PHE A 316 -25.17 -0.12 20.63
CA PHE A 316 -24.28 -1.26 20.93
C PHE A 316 -23.58 -1.15 22.28
N ARG A 317 -24.07 -0.26 23.19
CA ARG A 317 -23.48 0.01 24.50
C ARG A 317 -23.28 -1.24 25.38
N TYR A 318 -24.02 -2.31 25.12
CA TYR A 318 -23.86 -3.60 25.80
C TYR A 318 -22.52 -4.30 25.48
N LEU A 319 -21.83 -3.93 24.38
CA LEU A 319 -20.53 -4.46 24.00
C LEU A 319 -19.39 -3.69 24.69
N PRO A 320 -18.36 -4.38 25.21
CA PRO A 320 -17.19 -3.71 25.79
C PRO A 320 -16.50 -2.75 24.81
N SER A 321 -16.32 -3.18 23.53
CA SER A 321 -15.73 -2.36 22.49
C SER A 321 -16.49 -1.08 22.19
N ALA A 322 -17.82 -1.13 22.16
CA ALA A 322 -18.66 0.05 21.97
C ALA A 322 -18.54 1.04 23.15
N ARG A 323 -18.46 0.52 24.39
CA ARG A 323 -18.23 1.37 25.58
C ARG A 323 -16.87 2.07 25.54
N GLU A 324 -15.83 1.44 25.01
CA GLU A 324 -14.52 2.08 24.83
C GLU A 324 -14.58 3.22 23.80
N GLN A 325 -15.32 3.05 22.70
CA GLN A 325 -15.54 4.11 21.71
C GLN A 325 -16.36 5.27 22.29
N LEU A 326 -17.46 4.96 22.97
CA LEU A 326 -18.28 5.96 23.65
C LEU A 326 -17.49 6.75 24.69
N LEU A 327 -16.67 6.08 25.49
CA LEU A 327 -15.81 6.73 26.46
C LEU A 327 -14.86 7.72 25.79
N SER A 328 -14.22 7.31 24.71
CA SER A 328 -13.33 8.17 23.93
C SER A 328 -14.03 9.43 23.40
N LEU A 329 -15.26 9.31 22.91
CA LEU A 329 -16.06 10.44 22.43
C LEU A 329 -16.51 11.33 23.57
N TYR A 330 -17.09 10.77 24.65
CA TYR A 330 -17.57 11.53 25.76
C TYR A 330 -16.50 12.29 26.55
N GLU A 331 -15.26 11.82 26.57
CA GLU A 331 -14.14 12.52 27.21
C GLU A 331 -13.91 13.95 26.72
N TYR A 332 -14.26 14.19 25.45
CA TYR A 332 -14.10 15.50 24.81
C TYR A 332 -15.41 16.29 24.76
N SER A 333 -16.55 15.62 24.61
CA SER A 333 -17.82 16.27 24.36
C SER A 333 -18.74 16.34 25.61
N ASP A 334 -18.71 15.31 26.50
CA ASP A 334 -19.60 15.20 27.66
C ASP A 334 -18.94 14.45 28.82
N ILE A 335 -18.13 15.17 29.63
CA ILE A 335 -17.47 14.59 30.80
C ILE A 335 -18.46 13.94 31.81
N PRO A 336 -19.64 14.50 32.12
CA PRO A 336 -20.66 13.82 32.92
C PRO A 336 -21.08 12.47 32.37
N ALA A 337 -21.32 12.35 31.06
CA ALA A 337 -21.65 11.07 30.42
C ALA A 337 -20.49 10.07 30.49
N ALA A 338 -19.23 10.51 30.26
CA ALA A 338 -18.06 9.68 30.46
C ALA A 338 -17.94 9.11 31.87
N ILE A 339 -18.15 9.93 32.89
CA ILE A 339 -18.14 9.50 34.27
C ILE A 339 -19.26 8.48 34.54
N ALA A 340 -20.48 8.73 34.05
CA ALA A 340 -21.60 7.82 34.21
C ALA A 340 -21.33 6.44 33.57
N LEU A 341 -20.75 6.43 32.36
CA LEU A 341 -20.38 5.22 31.65
C LEU A 341 -19.29 4.41 32.39
N LEU A 342 -18.26 5.07 32.92
CA LEU A 342 -17.22 4.40 33.71
C LEU A 342 -17.76 3.79 35.00
N LEU A 343 -18.67 4.51 35.71
CA LEU A 343 -19.32 3.99 36.91
C LEU A 343 -20.21 2.77 36.60
N GLU A 344 -20.78 2.70 35.41
CA GLU A 344 -21.51 1.53 34.93
C GLU A 344 -20.57 0.36 34.66
N CYS A 345 -19.48 0.59 33.91
CA CYS A 345 -18.46 -0.43 33.56
C CYS A 345 -17.88 -1.07 34.83
N ARG A 346 -17.55 -0.29 35.86
CA ARG A 346 -16.99 -0.76 37.14
C ARG A 346 -17.83 -1.82 37.85
N LYS A 347 -19.13 -1.93 37.56
CA LYS A 347 -19.98 -2.97 38.15
C LYS A 347 -19.72 -4.36 37.64
N THR A 348 -19.12 -4.46 36.45
CA THR A 348 -18.87 -5.72 35.73
C THR A 348 -17.38 -5.95 35.40
N ASP A 349 -16.52 -4.98 35.70
CA ASP A 349 -15.11 -5.01 35.41
C ASP A 349 -14.37 -6.13 36.14
N ASP A 350 -13.38 -6.72 35.50
CA ASP A 350 -12.37 -7.51 36.16
C ASP A 350 -11.35 -6.63 36.90
N LYS A 351 -10.36 -7.24 37.56
CA LYS A 351 -9.36 -6.51 38.34
C LYS A 351 -8.49 -5.55 37.49
N HIS A 352 -8.23 -5.90 36.24
CA HIS A 352 -7.39 -5.10 35.35
C HIS A 352 -8.17 -3.89 34.84
N ASP A 353 -9.38 -4.11 34.37
CA ASP A 353 -10.26 -3.06 33.88
C ASP A 353 -10.71 -2.12 34.98
N LEU A 354 -10.96 -2.65 36.19
CA LEU A 354 -11.28 -1.86 37.35
C LEU A 354 -10.20 -0.81 37.67
N LEU A 355 -8.91 -1.22 37.63
CA LEU A 355 -7.79 -0.31 37.83
C LEU A 355 -7.70 0.77 36.74
N ARG A 356 -7.87 0.37 35.49
CA ARG A 356 -7.85 1.27 34.32
C ARG A 356 -8.97 2.31 34.42
N HIS A 357 -10.18 1.87 34.68
CA HIS A 357 -11.36 2.73 34.79
C HIS A 357 -11.32 3.61 36.03
N THR A 358 -10.77 3.14 37.15
CA THR A 358 -10.58 3.98 38.36
C THR A 358 -9.60 5.12 38.09
N LYS A 359 -8.44 4.84 37.44
CA LYS A 359 -7.51 5.91 37.08
C LYS A 359 -8.16 6.94 36.16
N LYS A 360 -8.96 6.50 35.21
CA LYS A 360 -9.66 7.38 34.29
C LYS A 360 -10.72 8.22 34.97
N LEU A 361 -11.47 7.67 35.93
CA LEU A 361 -12.41 8.40 36.75
C LEU A 361 -11.72 9.51 37.56
N ILE A 362 -10.57 9.22 38.18
CA ILE A 362 -9.76 10.19 38.91
C ILE A 362 -9.42 11.38 37.99
N GLU A 363 -8.94 11.11 36.77
CA GLU A 363 -8.63 12.17 35.79
C GLU A 363 -9.86 13.02 35.43
N LEU A 364 -11.00 12.37 35.18
CA LEU A 364 -12.23 13.08 34.82
C LEU A 364 -12.81 13.89 35.97
N TYR A 365 -12.77 13.39 37.21
CA TYR A 365 -13.18 14.16 38.37
C TYR A 365 -12.29 15.38 38.59
N GLN A 366 -10.99 15.25 38.37
CA GLN A 366 -10.08 16.38 38.44
C GLN A 366 -10.38 17.43 37.36
N LYS A 367 -10.58 16.99 36.10
CA LYS A 367 -10.93 17.88 34.99
C LYS A 367 -12.26 18.58 35.17
N SER A 368 -13.25 17.91 35.78
CA SER A 368 -14.57 18.47 36.00
C SER A 368 -14.72 19.25 37.33
N GLY A 369 -13.65 19.37 38.13
CA GLY A 369 -13.65 20.10 39.42
C GLY A 369 -14.43 19.39 40.52
N GLN A 370 -14.70 18.10 40.41
CA GLN A 370 -15.45 17.31 41.41
C GLN A 370 -14.52 16.83 42.54
N GLN A 371 -13.96 17.78 43.30
CA GLN A 371 -12.94 17.53 44.31
C GLN A 371 -13.32 16.46 45.34
N ALA A 372 -14.53 16.46 45.85
CA ALA A 372 -14.98 15.49 46.85
C ALA A 372 -14.99 14.03 46.31
N ARG A 373 -15.33 13.82 45.00
CA ARG A 373 -15.32 12.53 44.36
C ARG A 373 -13.91 12.12 44.00
N TYR A 374 -13.07 13.05 43.55
CA TYR A 374 -11.64 12.84 43.33
C TYR A 374 -10.96 12.29 44.61
N GLU A 375 -11.21 12.88 45.78
CA GLU A 375 -10.65 12.43 47.05
C GLU A 375 -11.17 11.05 47.52
N GLN A 376 -12.36 10.64 47.09
CA GLN A 376 -12.93 9.32 47.41
C GLN A 376 -12.30 8.18 46.56
N GLU A 377 -11.74 8.48 45.41
CA GLU A 377 -11.14 7.48 44.49
C GLU A 377 -9.63 7.32 44.71
N LEU A 378 -8.98 8.26 45.42
CA LEU A 378 -7.57 8.15 45.84
C LEU A 378 -7.37 7.15 46.95
#